data_9a63c7b379bdf672df810969ecf8bc84
#
_entry.id   9a63c7b379bdf672df810969ecf8bc84
#
_cell.length_a   1.000
_cell.length_b   1.000
_cell.length_c   1.000
_cell.angle_alpha   90.00
_cell.angle_beta   90.00
_cell.angle_gamma   90.00
#
_symmetry.space_group_name_H-M   'P 1'
#
loop_
_entity.id
_entity.type
_entity.pdbx_description
1 polymer ?
#
loop_
_entity_poly.entity_id
_entity_poly.type
_entity_poly.pdbx_seq_one_letter_code
_entity_poly.pdbx_strand_id
1 'polypeptide(L)'
;SFSASLIQSLGGDTEKAASYADRAITDMSDNSNKLGSNMRDIQNAYQGFAKQNYTMLDNLKLGYGGTQEEMKRLIKDASQMTDVQQKLGVTVDESSLSFGNIVNAISVMQESLGIAGTTSKEAATTIEGSMNSAKAAWENLVVGMADDNADFDTLVQNFVDTASTAFENMLPRIEIALTGLGQLIEKLLPVIVQKVPEIIMQTLPGLIEAGIQMVSALGQGLMQYLPELISYATQLVVQLVQGLVSALPQIIEFA
;
A
#
# COMPACT_ATOMS: atom_id res chain seq x y z
N SER A 1 14.06 1.27 -22.31
CA SER A 1 13.48 1.51 -20.98
C SER A 1 14.47 2.34 -20.14
N PHE A 2 13.99 3.06 -19.16
CA PHE A 2 14.80 3.87 -18.21
C PHE A 2 15.96 3.07 -17.62
N SER A 3 15.69 1.84 -17.14
CA SER A 3 16.68 0.94 -16.56
C SER A 3 17.84 0.60 -17.53
N ALA A 4 17.56 0.35 -18.80
CA ALA A 4 18.61 0.03 -19.77
C ALA A 4 19.55 1.22 -20.04
N SER A 5 19.00 2.43 -20.12
CA SER A 5 19.79 3.67 -20.26
C SER A 5 20.67 3.92 -19.04
N LEU A 6 20.18 3.58 -17.83
CA LEU A 6 20.89 3.69 -16.57
C LEU A 6 22.08 2.73 -16.50
N ILE A 7 21.87 1.46 -16.79
CA ILE A 7 22.95 0.46 -16.81
C ILE A 7 24.06 0.88 -17.76
N GLN A 8 23.72 1.39 -18.92
CA GLN A 8 24.68 1.87 -19.91
C GLN A 8 25.47 3.09 -19.42
N SER A 9 24.81 4.04 -18.71
CA SER A 9 25.46 5.26 -18.19
C SER A 9 26.40 4.98 -17.02
N LEU A 10 26.28 3.82 -16.36
CA LEU A 10 27.08 3.40 -15.21
C LEU A 10 28.14 2.34 -15.58
N GLY A 11 28.51 2.25 -16.86
CA GLY A 11 29.58 1.37 -17.33
C GLY A 11 29.31 -0.13 -17.16
N GLY A 12 28.03 -0.53 -17.07
CA GLY A 12 27.61 -1.92 -16.95
C GLY A 12 27.55 -2.45 -15.51
N ASP A 13 27.81 -1.63 -14.49
CA ASP A 13 27.63 -2.01 -13.08
C ASP A 13 26.13 -2.09 -12.78
N THR A 14 25.60 -3.31 -12.81
CA THR A 14 24.16 -3.57 -12.66
C THR A 14 23.67 -3.36 -11.24
N GLU A 15 24.49 -3.58 -10.22
CA GLU A 15 24.12 -3.42 -8.82
C GLU A 15 23.99 -1.93 -8.45
N LYS A 16 24.97 -1.11 -8.82
CA LYS A 16 24.87 0.34 -8.65
C LYS A 16 23.76 0.93 -9.51
N ALA A 17 23.57 0.44 -10.74
CA ALA A 17 22.49 0.89 -11.59
C ALA A 17 21.12 0.59 -10.96
N ALA A 18 20.92 -0.57 -10.34
CA ALA A 18 19.70 -0.92 -9.64
C ALA A 18 19.47 0.00 -8.44
N SER A 19 20.49 0.25 -7.61
CA SER A 19 20.39 1.13 -6.46
C SER A 19 20.02 2.58 -6.83
N TYR A 20 20.66 3.14 -7.87
CA TYR A 20 20.31 4.49 -8.35
C TYR A 20 18.94 4.54 -9.03
N ALA A 21 18.53 3.46 -9.72
CA ALA A 21 17.19 3.38 -10.32
C ALA A 21 16.11 3.37 -9.25
N ASP A 22 16.27 2.57 -8.21
CA ASP A 22 15.33 2.48 -7.09
C ASP A 22 15.18 3.82 -6.38
N ARG A 23 16.30 4.46 -6.05
CA ARG A 23 16.31 5.81 -5.46
C ARG A 23 15.62 6.83 -6.37
N ALA A 24 15.96 6.86 -7.65
CA ALA A 24 15.36 7.78 -8.60
C ALA A 24 13.85 7.57 -8.74
N ILE A 25 13.36 6.32 -8.75
CA ILE A 25 11.93 6.00 -8.82
C ILE A 25 11.21 6.49 -7.56
N THR A 26 11.79 6.27 -6.40
CA THR A 26 11.25 6.76 -5.13
C THR A 26 11.16 8.28 -5.12
N ASP A 27 12.26 8.97 -5.47
CA ASP A 27 12.32 10.43 -5.55
C ASP A 27 11.30 11.01 -6.56
N MET A 28 11.14 10.37 -7.71
CA MET A 28 10.14 10.77 -8.71
C MET A 28 8.72 10.66 -8.16
N SER A 29 8.42 9.57 -7.45
CA SER A 29 7.11 9.33 -6.84
C SER A 29 6.80 10.35 -5.76
N ASP A 30 7.74 10.60 -4.86
CA ASP A 30 7.60 11.57 -3.78
C ASP A 30 7.45 13.01 -4.32
N ASN A 31 8.22 13.36 -5.35
CA ASN A 31 8.12 14.66 -6.01
C ASN A 31 6.74 14.85 -6.66
N SER A 32 6.30 13.87 -7.44
CA SER A 32 5.00 13.89 -8.09
C SER A 32 3.87 14.05 -7.07
N ASN A 33 3.95 13.29 -5.99
CA ASN A 33 2.97 13.30 -4.90
C ASN A 33 2.95 14.65 -4.17
N LYS A 34 4.10 15.12 -3.69
CA LYS A 34 4.20 16.34 -2.87
C LYS A 34 3.97 17.62 -3.64
N LEU A 35 4.53 17.72 -4.86
CA LEU A 35 4.53 18.95 -5.66
C LEU A 35 3.53 18.95 -6.81
N GLY A 36 2.81 17.83 -7.01
CA GLY A 36 1.88 17.66 -8.12
C GLY A 36 2.57 17.74 -9.48
N SER A 37 3.85 17.37 -9.55
CA SER A 37 4.59 17.35 -10.80
C SER A 37 4.15 16.15 -11.65
N ASN A 38 4.12 16.33 -12.99
CA ASN A 38 3.74 15.24 -13.87
C ASN A 38 4.84 14.15 -13.87
N MET A 39 4.47 12.91 -13.54
CA MET A 39 5.41 11.79 -13.45
C MET A 39 6.20 11.56 -14.75
N ARG A 40 5.56 11.72 -15.91
CA ARG A 40 6.22 11.57 -17.22
C ARG A 40 7.28 12.64 -17.44
N ASP A 41 7.00 13.90 -17.05
CA ASP A 41 7.93 15.01 -17.22
C ASP A 41 9.14 14.83 -16.29
N ILE A 42 8.92 14.34 -15.06
CA ILE A 42 10.02 14.00 -14.16
C ILE A 42 10.85 12.84 -14.72
N GLN A 43 10.22 11.76 -15.23
CA GLN A 43 10.94 10.66 -15.87
C GLN A 43 11.77 11.13 -17.07
N ASN A 44 11.25 12.03 -17.88
CA ASN A 44 11.97 12.61 -19.01
C ASN A 44 13.18 13.43 -18.51
N ALA A 45 13.04 14.18 -17.42
CA ALA A 45 14.15 14.92 -16.82
C ALA A 45 15.28 13.98 -16.39
N TYR A 46 14.98 12.91 -15.66
CA TYR A 46 15.98 11.92 -15.24
C TYR A 46 16.63 11.20 -16.43
N GLN A 47 15.86 10.89 -17.48
CA GLN A 47 16.43 10.35 -18.74
C GLN A 47 17.36 11.36 -19.43
N GLY A 48 17.02 12.65 -19.35
CA GLY A 48 17.86 13.74 -19.81
C GLY A 48 19.17 13.81 -19.03
N PHE A 49 19.12 13.76 -17.70
CA PHE A 49 20.30 13.81 -16.83
C PHE A 49 21.27 12.68 -17.10
N ALA A 50 20.76 11.46 -17.36
CA ALA A 50 21.60 10.32 -17.76
C ALA A 50 22.34 10.54 -19.11
N LYS A 51 21.87 11.48 -19.93
CA LYS A 51 22.46 11.90 -21.20
C LYS A 51 23.16 13.26 -21.12
N GLN A 52 23.40 13.78 -19.91
CA GLN A 52 23.96 15.10 -19.67
C GLN A 52 23.14 16.27 -20.25
N ASN A 53 21.84 16.08 -20.35
CA ASN A 53 20.90 17.11 -20.74
C ASN A 53 20.09 17.54 -19.51
N TYR A 54 20.23 18.81 -19.10
CA TYR A 54 19.67 19.37 -17.88
C TYR A 54 18.48 20.31 -18.12
N THR A 55 18.01 20.43 -19.37
CA THR A 55 16.97 21.39 -19.77
C THR A 55 15.63 21.18 -19.07
N MET A 56 15.39 20.00 -18.51
CA MET A 56 14.15 19.64 -17.81
C MET A 56 14.31 19.62 -16.27
N LEU A 57 15.37 20.19 -15.72
CA LEU A 57 15.58 20.22 -14.26
C LEU A 57 14.46 20.99 -13.54
N ASP A 58 13.92 22.01 -14.15
CA ASP A 58 12.80 22.80 -13.63
C ASP A 58 11.50 22.01 -13.46
N ASN A 59 11.31 20.91 -14.19
CA ASN A 59 10.16 20.01 -14.02
C ASN A 59 10.10 19.38 -12.62
N LEU A 60 11.24 19.28 -11.92
CA LEU A 60 11.30 18.77 -10.55
C LEU A 60 10.81 19.80 -9.52
N LYS A 61 10.61 21.07 -9.91
CA LYS A 61 10.12 22.16 -9.04
C LYS A 61 10.93 22.34 -7.74
N LEU A 62 12.21 22.03 -7.76
CA LEU A 62 13.12 22.16 -6.61
C LEU A 62 13.74 23.55 -6.47
N GLY A 63 13.32 24.52 -7.30
CA GLY A 63 13.85 25.90 -7.29
C GLY A 63 15.07 26.11 -8.18
N TYR A 64 15.34 25.19 -9.10
CA TYR A 64 16.44 25.26 -10.06
C TYR A 64 15.90 25.31 -11.49
N GLY A 65 16.55 26.10 -12.34
CA GLY A 65 16.22 26.22 -13.75
C GLY A 65 16.82 25.11 -14.61
N GLY A 66 16.38 25.01 -15.86
CA GLY A 66 16.79 23.97 -16.81
C GLY A 66 18.13 24.24 -17.50
N THR A 67 19.21 24.51 -16.76
CA THR A 67 20.55 24.73 -17.31
C THR A 67 21.61 23.87 -16.61
N GLN A 68 22.78 23.72 -17.23
CA GLN A 68 23.89 23.01 -16.62
C GLN A 68 24.44 23.74 -15.38
N GLU A 69 24.42 25.07 -15.40
CA GLU A 69 24.83 25.92 -14.28
C GLU A 69 23.91 25.70 -13.08
N GLU A 70 22.62 25.60 -13.31
CA GLU A 70 21.64 25.33 -12.28
C GLU A 70 21.76 23.90 -11.73
N MET A 71 22.09 22.92 -12.56
CA MET A 71 22.43 21.56 -12.08
C MET A 71 23.67 21.57 -11.20
N LYS A 72 24.72 22.31 -11.56
CA LYS A 72 25.91 22.49 -10.72
C LYS A 72 25.58 23.19 -9.41
N ARG A 73 24.68 24.18 -9.44
CA ARG A 73 24.21 24.87 -8.23
C ARG A 73 23.47 23.89 -7.30
N LEU A 74 22.57 23.08 -7.85
CA LEU A 74 21.86 22.04 -7.08
C LEU A 74 22.84 21.06 -6.42
N ILE A 75 23.84 20.56 -7.16
CA ILE A 75 24.85 19.64 -6.64
C ILE A 75 25.68 20.32 -5.53
N LYS A 76 26.08 21.58 -5.74
CA LYS A 76 26.81 22.35 -4.74
C LYS A 76 25.99 22.54 -3.48
N ASP A 77 24.73 22.95 -3.59
CA ASP A 77 23.84 23.15 -2.44
C ASP A 77 23.65 21.82 -1.67
N ALA A 78 23.44 20.72 -2.39
CA ALA A 78 23.31 19.39 -1.79
C ALA A 78 24.61 18.88 -1.13
N SER A 79 25.78 19.23 -1.71
CA SER A 79 27.09 18.83 -1.16
C SER A 79 27.39 19.45 0.21
N GLN A 80 26.78 20.60 0.50
CA GLN A 80 26.92 21.30 1.78
C GLN A 80 25.99 20.74 2.88
N MET A 81 24.98 19.94 2.53
CA MET A 81 24.02 19.34 3.47
C MET A 81 24.52 18.01 4.02
N THR A 82 25.62 18.03 4.76
CA THR A 82 26.33 16.82 5.25
C THR A 82 25.51 15.97 6.21
N ASP A 83 24.67 16.56 7.03
CA ASP A 83 23.75 15.90 7.94
C ASP A 83 22.65 15.13 7.19
N VAL A 84 22.11 15.72 6.12
CA VAL A 84 21.12 15.05 5.25
C VAL A 84 21.77 13.91 4.47
N GLN A 85 22.98 14.12 3.94
CA GLN A 85 23.74 13.07 3.27
C GLN A 85 24.01 11.88 4.20
N GLN A 86 24.40 12.14 5.44
CA GLN A 86 24.62 11.11 6.45
C GLN A 86 23.33 10.34 6.75
N LYS A 87 22.20 11.04 6.92
CA LYS A 87 20.88 10.44 7.14
C LYS A 87 20.49 9.50 6.00
N LEU A 88 20.73 9.90 4.75
CA LEU A 88 20.40 9.12 3.56
C LEU A 88 21.46 8.06 3.20
N GLY A 89 22.60 8.03 3.88
CA GLY A 89 23.71 7.14 3.57
C GLY A 89 24.32 7.39 2.18
N VAL A 90 24.35 8.66 1.74
CA VAL A 90 24.88 9.05 0.42
C VAL A 90 26.00 10.07 0.56
N THR A 91 26.78 10.21 -0.52
CA THR A 91 27.79 11.28 -0.66
C THR A 91 27.50 12.04 -1.95
N VAL A 92 27.60 13.36 -1.89
CA VAL A 92 27.47 14.25 -3.05
C VAL A 92 28.82 14.93 -3.29
N ASP A 93 29.40 14.68 -4.47
CA ASP A 93 30.64 15.31 -4.93
C ASP A 93 30.32 16.57 -5.71
N GLU A 94 30.72 17.74 -5.19
CA GLU A 94 30.47 19.06 -5.80
C GLU A 94 31.02 19.17 -7.22
N SER A 95 32.07 18.42 -7.55
CA SER A 95 32.75 18.49 -8.85
C SER A 95 32.17 17.56 -9.92
N SER A 96 31.29 16.60 -9.53
CA SER A 96 30.83 15.50 -10.39
C SER A 96 29.46 15.73 -10.98
N LEU A 97 29.36 15.69 -12.30
CA LEU A 97 28.08 15.67 -13.06
C LEU A 97 27.69 14.23 -13.47
N SER A 98 28.22 13.21 -12.80
CA SER A 98 27.83 11.82 -13.06
C SER A 98 26.36 11.62 -12.67
N PHE A 99 25.67 10.74 -13.38
CA PHE A 99 24.24 10.50 -13.13
C PHE A 99 23.95 10.07 -11.69
N GLY A 100 24.77 9.16 -11.13
CA GLY A 100 24.62 8.73 -9.73
C GLY A 100 24.77 9.88 -8.73
N ASN A 101 25.72 10.78 -8.98
CA ASN A 101 25.89 11.96 -8.14
C ASN A 101 24.70 12.93 -8.24
N ILE A 102 24.15 13.10 -9.43
CA ILE A 102 22.93 13.90 -9.65
C ILE A 102 21.74 13.30 -8.90
N VAL A 103 21.53 11.97 -8.97
CA VAL A 103 20.48 11.28 -8.21
C VAL A 103 20.66 11.52 -6.72
N ASN A 104 21.88 11.33 -6.17
CA ASN A 104 22.13 11.59 -4.77
C ASN A 104 21.86 13.04 -4.38
N ALA A 105 22.27 14.00 -5.20
CA ALA A 105 22.04 15.42 -4.96
C ALA A 105 20.55 15.77 -4.95
N ILE A 106 19.77 15.22 -5.88
CA ILE A 106 18.31 15.40 -5.92
C ILE A 106 17.66 14.80 -4.67
N SER A 107 18.05 13.59 -4.26
CA SER A 107 17.54 12.95 -3.04
C SER A 107 17.83 13.80 -1.79
N VAL A 108 19.02 14.33 -1.66
CA VAL A 108 19.41 15.24 -0.56
C VAL A 108 18.55 16.50 -0.55
N MET A 109 18.32 17.11 -1.70
CA MET A 109 17.46 18.29 -1.83
C MET A 109 16.01 17.96 -1.49
N GLN A 110 15.46 16.85 -1.97
CA GLN A 110 14.08 16.46 -1.68
C GLN A 110 13.88 16.13 -0.19
N GLU A 111 14.84 15.47 0.45
CA GLU A 111 14.81 15.23 1.89
C GLU A 111 14.82 16.56 2.67
N SER A 112 15.71 17.49 2.31
CA SER A 112 15.80 18.79 2.98
C SER A 112 14.53 19.65 2.83
N LEU A 113 13.80 19.49 1.73
CA LEU A 113 12.54 20.17 1.44
C LEU A 113 11.31 19.44 2.01
N GLY A 114 11.47 18.30 2.69
CA GLY A 114 10.39 17.50 3.24
C GLY A 114 9.50 16.88 2.15
N ILE A 115 10.08 16.54 1.00
CA ILE A 115 9.43 15.87 -0.12
C ILE A 115 9.58 14.35 0.03
N ALA A 116 10.75 13.89 0.46
CA ALA A 116 11.03 12.47 0.62
C ALA A 116 10.07 11.78 1.61
N GLY A 117 9.68 10.55 1.28
CA GLY A 117 8.78 9.73 2.09
C GLY A 117 7.30 10.09 1.98
N THR A 118 6.93 11.07 1.14
CA THR A 118 5.52 11.51 1.00
C THR A 118 4.64 10.41 0.44
N THR A 119 5.12 9.65 -0.54
CA THR A 119 4.38 8.53 -1.15
C THR A 119 4.14 7.41 -0.14
N SER A 120 5.15 7.04 0.63
CA SER A 120 5.01 6.05 1.71
C SER A 120 4.04 6.52 2.79
N LYS A 121 4.10 7.80 3.17
CA LYS A 121 3.18 8.37 4.15
C LYS A 121 1.75 8.39 3.63
N GLU A 122 1.53 8.75 2.37
CA GLU A 122 0.20 8.71 1.75
C GLU A 122 -0.33 7.28 1.67
N ALA A 123 0.51 6.33 1.24
CA ALA A 123 0.15 4.92 1.22
C ALA A 123 -0.25 4.38 2.61
N ALA A 124 0.40 4.88 3.68
CA ALA A 124 0.07 4.47 5.04
C ALA A 124 -1.15 5.20 5.64
N THR A 125 -1.49 6.41 5.18
CA THR A 125 -2.48 7.28 5.86
C THR A 125 -3.76 7.51 5.07
N THR A 126 -3.79 7.22 3.77
CA THR A 126 -4.99 7.36 2.94
C THR A 126 -5.66 6.02 2.69
N ILE A 127 -6.97 6.03 2.46
CA ILE A 127 -7.72 4.82 2.10
C ILE A 127 -7.19 4.23 0.79
N GLU A 128 -7.04 5.06 -0.24
CA GLU A 128 -6.57 4.62 -1.56
C GLU A 128 -5.15 4.06 -1.49
N GLY A 129 -4.23 4.78 -0.85
CA GLY A 129 -2.83 4.36 -0.71
C GLY A 129 -2.71 3.06 0.08
N SER A 130 -3.39 2.94 1.23
CA SER A 130 -3.34 1.74 2.06
C SER A 130 -4.00 0.52 1.39
N MET A 131 -5.09 0.72 0.63
CA MET A 131 -5.70 -0.33 -0.17
C MET A 131 -4.79 -0.82 -1.29
N ASN A 132 -4.08 0.10 -1.97
CA ASN A 132 -3.11 -0.26 -2.99
C ASN A 132 -1.91 -1.01 -2.39
N SER A 133 -1.45 -0.61 -1.21
CA SER A 133 -0.39 -1.31 -0.48
C SER A 133 -0.80 -2.72 -0.07
N ALA A 134 -2.00 -2.91 0.45
CA ALA A 134 -2.55 -4.22 0.79
C ALA A 134 -2.71 -5.12 -0.45
N LYS A 135 -3.16 -4.55 -1.57
CA LYS A 135 -3.25 -5.27 -2.84
C LYS A 135 -1.87 -5.72 -3.34
N ALA A 136 -0.88 -4.83 -3.32
CA ALA A 136 0.48 -5.17 -3.73
C ALA A 136 1.10 -6.26 -2.83
N ALA A 137 0.88 -6.18 -1.51
CA ALA A 137 1.35 -7.20 -0.57
C ALA A 137 0.67 -8.55 -0.80
N TRP A 138 -0.62 -8.58 -1.14
CA TRP A 138 -1.33 -9.78 -1.57
C TRP A 138 -0.74 -10.38 -2.86
N GLU A 139 -0.50 -9.56 -3.86
CA GLU A 139 0.11 -9.99 -5.13
C GLU A 139 1.50 -10.60 -4.89
N ASN A 140 2.33 -9.96 -4.04
CA ASN A 140 3.63 -10.48 -3.65
C ASN A 140 3.52 -11.81 -2.89
N LEU A 141 2.55 -11.95 -1.98
CA LEU A 141 2.30 -13.19 -1.26
C LEU A 141 1.93 -14.32 -2.24
N VAL A 142 1.02 -14.06 -3.19
CA VAL A 142 0.62 -15.05 -4.20
C VAL A 142 1.79 -15.47 -5.08
N VAL A 143 2.63 -14.52 -5.50
CA VAL A 143 3.85 -14.82 -6.27
C VAL A 143 4.84 -15.63 -5.43
N GLY A 144 5.04 -15.26 -4.16
CA GLY A 144 5.92 -15.97 -3.24
C GLY A 144 5.48 -17.40 -2.94
N MET A 145 4.18 -17.72 -3.05
CA MET A 145 3.69 -19.10 -2.93
C MET A 145 4.21 -20.04 -4.02
N ALA A 146 4.67 -19.49 -5.15
CA ALA A 146 5.22 -20.25 -6.26
C ALA A 146 6.76 -20.27 -6.28
N ASP A 147 7.41 -19.63 -5.30
CA ASP A 147 8.88 -19.52 -5.21
C ASP A 147 9.38 -20.21 -3.94
N ASP A 148 10.05 -21.36 -4.10
CA ASP A 148 10.59 -22.16 -3.00
C ASP A 148 11.67 -21.42 -2.16
N ASN A 149 12.21 -20.31 -2.65
CA ASN A 149 13.21 -19.49 -1.96
C ASN A 149 12.61 -18.24 -1.31
N ALA A 150 11.30 -18.01 -1.44
CA ALA A 150 10.66 -16.84 -0.85
C ALA A 150 10.60 -16.97 0.68
N ASP A 151 10.87 -15.86 1.37
CA ASP A 151 10.58 -15.74 2.81
C ASP A 151 9.07 -15.53 2.99
N PHE A 152 8.36 -16.66 3.04
CA PHE A 152 6.89 -16.68 3.08
C PHE A 152 6.35 -16.04 4.37
N ASP A 153 7.03 -16.21 5.49
CA ASP A 153 6.61 -15.61 6.77
C ASP A 153 6.64 -14.08 6.71
N THR A 154 7.70 -13.51 6.12
CA THR A 154 7.78 -12.06 5.87
C THR A 154 6.70 -11.58 4.91
N LEU A 155 6.37 -12.34 3.86
CA LEU A 155 5.31 -11.97 2.92
C LEU A 155 3.93 -11.99 3.56
N VAL A 156 3.64 -12.99 4.40
CA VAL A 156 2.40 -13.07 5.19
C VAL A 156 2.30 -11.90 6.15
N GLN A 157 3.36 -11.60 6.90
CA GLN A 157 3.37 -10.49 7.84
C GLN A 157 3.12 -9.15 7.14
N ASN A 158 3.81 -8.88 6.03
CA ASN A 158 3.61 -7.68 5.24
C ASN A 158 2.17 -7.53 4.73
N PHE A 159 1.54 -8.63 4.32
CA PHE A 159 0.14 -8.60 3.91
C PHE A 159 -0.78 -8.30 5.10
N VAL A 160 -0.59 -8.93 6.22
CA VAL A 160 -1.40 -8.70 7.44
C VAL A 160 -1.28 -7.23 7.89
N ASP A 161 -0.08 -6.69 7.94
CA ASP A 161 0.17 -5.31 8.38
C ASP A 161 -0.46 -4.28 7.42
N THR A 162 -0.30 -4.49 6.12
CA THR A 162 -0.89 -3.57 5.11
C THR A 162 -2.41 -3.68 5.06
N ALA A 163 -2.97 -4.88 5.20
CA ALA A 163 -4.42 -5.09 5.27
C ALA A 163 -5.04 -4.46 6.53
N SER A 164 -4.37 -4.59 7.68
CA SER A 164 -4.78 -3.94 8.94
C SER A 164 -4.79 -2.41 8.79
N THR A 165 -3.72 -1.84 8.24
CA THR A 165 -3.62 -0.40 7.98
C THR A 165 -4.74 0.09 7.03
N ALA A 166 -5.02 -0.67 5.97
CA ALA A 166 -6.11 -0.34 5.05
C ALA A 166 -7.48 -0.34 5.75
N PHE A 167 -7.72 -1.33 6.61
CA PHE A 167 -8.95 -1.41 7.40
C PHE A 167 -9.08 -0.24 8.39
N GLU A 168 -8.02 0.07 9.13
CA GLU A 168 -7.99 1.19 10.07
C GLU A 168 -8.28 2.53 9.39
N ASN A 169 -7.70 2.78 8.21
CA ASN A 169 -7.94 3.99 7.44
C ASN A 169 -9.39 4.08 6.91
N MET A 170 -10.07 2.94 6.72
CA MET A 170 -11.48 2.89 6.30
C MET A 170 -12.46 3.14 7.46
N LEU A 171 -12.12 2.75 8.70
CA LEU A 171 -13.03 2.82 9.85
C LEU A 171 -13.71 4.19 10.03
N PRO A 172 -13.00 5.34 9.98
CA PRO A 172 -13.63 6.64 10.15
C PRO A 172 -14.67 6.96 9.06
N ARG A 173 -14.46 6.45 7.84
CA ARG A 173 -15.40 6.63 6.73
C ARG A 173 -16.62 5.74 6.86
N ILE A 174 -16.43 4.52 7.37
CA ILE A 174 -17.53 3.60 7.69
C ILE A 174 -18.40 4.21 8.79
N GLU A 175 -17.80 4.76 9.83
CA GLU A 175 -18.52 5.45 10.92
C GLU A 175 -19.34 6.64 10.41
N ILE A 176 -18.73 7.50 9.57
CA ILE A 176 -19.42 8.64 8.95
C ILE A 176 -20.57 8.16 8.07
N ALA A 177 -20.38 7.11 7.29
CA ALA A 177 -21.41 6.54 6.42
C ALA A 177 -22.57 5.97 7.23
N LEU A 178 -22.29 5.23 8.32
CA LEU A 178 -23.30 4.69 9.21
C LEU A 178 -24.08 5.80 9.94
N THR A 179 -23.37 6.84 10.40
CA THR A 179 -24.01 8.01 11.02
C THR A 179 -24.90 8.75 10.02
N GLY A 180 -24.40 8.95 8.78
CA GLY A 180 -25.18 9.57 7.70
C GLY A 180 -26.43 8.77 7.34
N LEU A 181 -26.32 7.43 7.29
CA LEU A 181 -27.48 6.55 7.09
C LEU A 181 -28.49 6.67 8.24
N GLY A 182 -28.01 6.73 9.49
CA GLY A 182 -28.87 6.96 10.64
C GLY A 182 -29.65 8.27 10.53
N GLN A 183 -28.99 9.38 10.20
CA GLN A 183 -29.63 10.69 9.99
C GLN A 183 -30.60 10.70 8.81
N LEU A 184 -30.26 9.97 7.73
CA LEU A 184 -31.15 9.82 6.58
C LEU A 184 -32.43 9.07 6.96
N ILE A 185 -32.32 7.98 7.70
CA ILE A 185 -33.44 7.21 8.22
C ILE A 185 -34.31 8.08 9.13
N GLU A 186 -33.69 8.81 10.08
CA GLU A 186 -34.40 9.70 10.98
C GLU A 186 -35.20 10.78 10.25
N LYS A 187 -34.65 11.38 9.20
CA LYS A 187 -35.34 12.40 8.39
C LYS A 187 -36.40 11.83 7.45
N LEU A 188 -36.17 10.64 6.91
CA LEU A 188 -37.10 10.00 6.00
C LEU A 188 -38.25 9.29 6.72
N LEU A 189 -38.01 8.78 7.92
CA LEU A 189 -39.01 8.03 8.68
C LEU A 189 -40.35 8.80 8.87
N PRO A 190 -40.34 10.09 9.27
CA PRO A 190 -41.59 10.86 9.40
C PRO A 190 -42.34 11.03 8.06
N VAL A 191 -41.58 11.23 6.96
CA VAL A 191 -42.16 11.36 5.61
C VAL A 191 -42.76 10.05 5.15
N ILE A 192 -42.06 8.93 5.41
CA ILE A 192 -42.53 7.58 5.09
C ILE A 192 -43.80 7.26 5.89
N VAL A 193 -43.79 7.51 7.21
CA VAL A 193 -44.93 7.23 8.09
C VAL A 193 -46.15 8.09 7.72
N GLN A 194 -45.95 9.33 7.29
CA GLN A 194 -47.08 10.23 6.93
C GLN A 194 -47.65 9.94 5.53
N LYS A 195 -46.84 9.42 4.56
CA LYS A 195 -47.28 9.23 3.16
C LYS A 195 -47.59 7.79 2.79
N VAL A 196 -47.41 6.81 3.67
CA VAL A 196 -47.37 5.39 3.27
C VAL A 196 -48.37 4.45 3.97
N PRO A 197 -49.50 4.87 4.58
CA PRO A 197 -50.45 3.89 5.09
C PRO A 197 -50.99 2.96 3.96
N GLU A 198 -51.21 3.51 2.77
CA GLU A 198 -51.74 2.72 1.64
C GLU A 198 -50.69 1.84 0.96
N ILE A 199 -49.46 2.32 0.82
CA ILE A 199 -48.33 1.57 0.25
C ILE A 199 -47.91 0.46 1.20
N ILE A 200 -47.90 0.69 2.52
CA ILE A 200 -47.59 -0.34 3.51
C ILE A 200 -48.62 -1.46 3.47
N MET A 201 -49.91 -1.14 3.36
CA MET A 201 -50.94 -2.18 3.25
C MET A 201 -50.84 -3.03 1.97
N GLN A 202 -50.34 -2.46 0.89
CA GLN A 202 -50.10 -3.20 -0.37
C GLN A 202 -48.80 -3.98 -0.41
N THR A 203 -47.73 -3.46 0.23
CA THR A 203 -46.38 -4.05 0.19
C THR A 203 -46.07 -4.94 1.39
N LEU A 204 -46.72 -4.72 2.54
CA LEU A 204 -46.49 -5.49 3.76
C LEU A 204 -46.63 -7.01 3.58
N PRO A 205 -47.69 -7.53 2.86
CA PRO A 205 -47.77 -8.96 2.59
C PRO A 205 -46.57 -9.52 1.82
N GLY A 206 -46.09 -8.78 0.81
CA GLY A 206 -44.91 -9.17 0.02
C GLY A 206 -43.59 -9.12 0.81
N LEU A 207 -43.46 -8.13 1.71
CA LEU A 207 -42.31 -8.04 2.60
C LEU A 207 -42.29 -9.16 3.65
N ILE A 208 -43.44 -9.52 4.19
CA ILE A 208 -43.59 -10.65 5.11
C ILE A 208 -43.25 -11.95 4.40
N GLU A 209 -43.75 -12.13 3.19
CA GLU A 209 -43.48 -13.33 2.39
C GLU A 209 -41.99 -13.42 2.03
N ALA A 210 -41.35 -12.33 1.59
CA ALA A 210 -39.93 -12.27 1.35
C ALA A 210 -39.08 -12.52 2.63
N GLY A 211 -39.53 -12.00 3.77
CA GLY A 211 -38.91 -12.28 5.08
C GLY A 211 -39.00 -13.78 5.46
N ILE A 212 -40.15 -14.37 5.28
CA ILE A 212 -40.36 -15.82 5.53
C ILE A 212 -39.48 -16.67 4.57
N GLN A 213 -39.42 -16.29 3.29
CA GLN A 213 -38.56 -16.97 2.32
C GLN A 213 -37.07 -16.83 2.70
N MET A 214 -36.63 -15.64 3.14
CA MET A 214 -35.27 -15.41 3.58
C MET A 214 -34.93 -16.25 4.82
N VAL A 215 -35.77 -16.28 5.84
CA VAL A 215 -35.61 -17.11 7.03
C VAL A 215 -35.59 -18.60 6.68
N SER A 216 -36.48 -19.01 5.77
CA SER A 216 -36.54 -20.38 5.28
C SER A 216 -35.28 -20.78 4.51
N ALA A 217 -34.76 -19.89 3.64
CA ALA A 217 -33.55 -20.11 2.89
C ALA A 217 -32.31 -20.19 3.83
N LEU A 218 -32.22 -19.30 4.85
CA LEU A 218 -31.21 -19.37 5.88
C LEU A 218 -31.30 -20.67 6.69
N GLY A 219 -32.51 -21.07 7.07
CA GLY A 219 -32.76 -22.32 7.79
C GLY A 219 -32.34 -23.54 6.96
N GLN A 220 -32.70 -23.57 5.68
CA GLN A 220 -32.29 -24.62 4.75
C GLN A 220 -30.79 -24.66 4.54
N GLY A 221 -30.14 -23.48 4.37
CA GLY A 221 -28.67 -23.38 4.29
C GLY A 221 -27.99 -23.91 5.53
N LEU A 222 -28.45 -23.52 6.71
CA LEU A 222 -27.92 -24.04 7.99
C LEU A 222 -28.09 -25.56 8.11
N MET A 223 -29.27 -26.08 7.76
CA MET A 223 -29.52 -27.53 7.78
C MET A 223 -28.65 -28.29 6.79
N GLN A 224 -28.33 -27.71 5.65
CA GLN A 224 -27.47 -28.32 4.65
C GLN A 224 -26.03 -28.48 5.16
N TYR A 225 -25.51 -27.50 5.95
CA TYR A 225 -24.16 -27.55 6.51
C TYR A 225 -24.08 -28.23 7.89
N LEU A 226 -25.21 -28.46 8.54
CA LEU A 226 -25.25 -29.11 9.85
C LEU A 226 -24.55 -30.48 9.87
N PRO A 227 -24.73 -31.38 8.87
CA PRO A 227 -24.01 -32.67 8.85
C PRO A 227 -22.49 -32.50 8.78
N GLU A 228 -22.00 -31.51 8.02
CA GLU A 228 -20.56 -31.21 7.92
C GLU A 228 -20.02 -30.68 9.27
N LEU A 229 -20.74 -29.76 9.89
CA LEU A 229 -20.38 -29.24 11.21
C LEU A 229 -20.33 -30.36 12.28
N ILE A 230 -21.27 -31.27 12.26
CA ILE A 230 -21.27 -32.45 13.16
C ILE A 230 -20.07 -33.36 12.84
N SER A 231 -19.75 -33.56 11.58
CA SER A 231 -18.59 -34.35 11.16
C SER A 231 -17.29 -33.72 11.65
N TYR A 232 -17.12 -32.40 11.47
CA TYR A 232 -15.94 -31.68 11.98
C TYR A 232 -15.84 -31.70 13.51
N ALA A 233 -16.96 -31.51 14.21
CA ALA A 233 -16.99 -31.60 15.67
C ALA A 233 -16.58 -33.00 16.15
N THR A 234 -17.05 -34.06 15.51
CA THR A 234 -16.69 -35.43 15.81
C THR A 234 -15.21 -35.71 15.57
N GLN A 235 -14.66 -35.21 14.44
CA GLN A 235 -13.23 -35.33 14.15
C GLN A 235 -12.36 -34.60 15.17
N LEU A 236 -12.77 -33.39 15.58
CA LEU A 236 -12.08 -32.64 16.65
C LEU A 236 -12.06 -33.41 17.98
N VAL A 237 -13.18 -34.01 18.37
CA VAL A 237 -13.23 -34.80 19.60
C VAL A 237 -12.30 -36.02 19.49
N VAL A 238 -12.30 -36.72 18.35
CA VAL A 238 -11.41 -37.87 18.13
C VAL A 238 -9.94 -37.47 18.21
N GLN A 239 -9.58 -36.34 17.58
CA GLN A 239 -8.19 -35.81 17.62
C GLN A 239 -7.77 -35.39 19.04
N LEU A 240 -8.67 -34.76 19.80
CA LEU A 240 -8.42 -34.40 21.20
C LEU A 240 -8.21 -35.64 22.05
N VAL A 241 -9.04 -36.66 21.89
CA VAL A 241 -8.88 -37.93 22.64
C VAL A 241 -7.58 -38.63 22.26
N GLN A 242 -7.24 -38.70 20.97
CA GLN A 242 -5.97 -39.26 20.50
C GLN A 242 -4.76 -38.48 21.04
N GLY A 243 -4.83 -37.15 21.04
CA GLY A 243 -3.79 -36.30 21.63
C GLY A 243 -3.61 -36.53 23.12
N LEU A 244 -4.72 -36.61 23.85
CA LEU A 244 -4.69 -36.95 25.29
C LEU A 244 -4.10 -38.33 25.56
N VAL A 245 -4.52 -39.35 24.82
CA VAL A 245 -3.98 -40.73 24.96
C VAL A 245 -2.49 -40.75 24.62
N SER A 246 -2.05 -40.01 23.61
CA SER A 246 -0.63 -39.92 23.25
C SER A 246 0.22 -39.15 24.26
N ALA A 247 -0.35 -38.22 24.99
CA ALA A 247 0.31 -37.44 26.03
C ALA A 247 0.34 -38.20 27.41
N LEU A 248 -0.56 -39.13 27.62
CA LEU A 248 -0.66 -39.90 28.88
C LEU A 248 0.67 -40.59 29.33
N PRO A 249 1.46 -41.23 28.43
CA PRO A 249 2.73 -41.82 28.85
C PRO A 249 3.72 -40.76 29.38
N GLN A 250 3.74 -39.57 28.77
CA GLN A 250 4.61 -38.47 29.17
C GLN A 250 4.19 -37.88 30.52
N ILE A 251 2.89 -37.84 30.81
CA ILE A 251 2.36 -37.36 32.10
C ILE A 251 2.68 -38.35 33.21
N ILE A 252 2.64 -39.66 32.92
CA ILE A 252 2.96 -40.70 33.88
C ILE A 252 4.46 -40.76 34.20
N GLU A 253 5.31 -40.40 33.25
CA GLU A 253 6.76 -40.33 33.42
C GLU A 253 7.20 -39.15 34.29
N PHE A 254 6.37 -38.10 34.39
CA PHE A 254 6.58 -36.90 35.22
C PHE A 254 5.96 -36.97 36.62
N ALA A 255 5.16 -37.98 36.93
CA ALA A 255 4.53 -38.18 38.25
C ALA A 255 5.28 -39.19 39.09
#